data_162ca3afeca94a07672e0925ced39846
#
_entry.id   162ca3afeca94a07672e0925ced39846
#
_cell.length_a   1.000
_cell.length_b   1.000
_cell.length_c   1.000
_cell.angle_alpha   90.00
_cell.angle_beta   90.00
_cell.angle_gamma   90.00
#
_symmetry.space_group_name_H-M   'P 1'
#
loop_
_entity.id
_entity.type
_entity.pdbx_description
1 polymer ?
#
loop_
_entity_poly.entity_id
_entity_poly.type
_entity_poly.pdbx_seq_one_letter_code
_entity_poly.pdbx_strand_id
1 'polypeptide(L)'
;MSIKLLPSLISRRRWLAAAALSGLLAACAPMPGAMPSSDPLPSWNEGANKQRIIDFVHAVSSEGGKDYVAPEERIAVFDNDGTLWAEQPMYFQFFFALDRVKALAAQHPEWRNKEPFASLLKGDVKAALAGGERAMLEIVMATHAGMTTDEFAQIVGDWAATARHPTTKRRFTEMVYQPMLEVLSYLRANGFKTFIVSGGGIEFMRAWADQ
;
A
#
# COMPACT_ATOMS: atom_id res chain seq x y z
N MET A 1 -44.93 -67.17 11.25
CA MET A 1 -46.25 -66.89 10.66
C MET A 1 -45.92 -65.96 9.49
N SER A 2 -45.58 -66.51 8.30
CA SER A 2 -46.45 -66.85 7.19
C SER A 2 -47.46 -65.76 6.90
N ILE A 3 -47.44 -65.11 5.75
CA ILE A 3 -47.92 -65.60 4.45
C ILE A 3 -47.74 -64.41 3.40
N LYS A 4 -47.11 -64.67 2.30
CA LYS A 4 -47.50 -64.70 0.90
C LYS A 4 -47.73 -63.33 0.21
N LEU A 5 -46.98 -63.04 -0.75
CA LEU A 5 -46.88 -63.42 -2.20
C LEU A 5 -48.00 -62.91 -3.09
N LEU A 6 -47.56 -62.07 -4.05
CA LEU A 6 -47.80 -62.16 -5.53
C LEU A 6 -49.03 -61.44 -6.12
N PRO A 7 -49.04 -61.28 -7.43
CA PRO A 7 -48.23 -60.45 -8.35
C PRO A 7 -49.06 -59.68 -9.40
N SER A 8 -48.34 -59.10 -10.34
CA SER A 8 -48.73 -58.81 -11.74
C SER A 8 -49.72 -57.68 -11.98
N LEU A 9 -49.41 -56.86 -12.90
CA LEU A 9 -49.67 -57.04 -14.33
C LEU A 9 -48.86 -56.02 -15.17
N ILE A 10 -48.22 -56.63 -16.13
CA ILE A 10 -47.59 -56.01 -17.27
C ILE A 10 -48.65 -55.31 -18.11
N SER A 11 -48.43 -54.04 -18.49
CA SER A 11 -49.07 -53.47 -19.66
C SER A 11 -48.02 -52.75 -20.51
N ARG A 12 -47.69 -53.43 -21.59
CA ARG A 12 -47.00 -52.94 -22.74
C ARG A 12 -47.83 -51.85 -23.43
N ARG A 13 -47.26 -50.69 -23.60
CA ARG A 13 -47.53 -49.77 -24.77
C ARG A 13 -46.75 -48.45 -24.44
N ARG A 14 -45.84 -48.03 -25.12
CA ARG A 14 -45.55 -47.65 -26.43
C ARG A 14 -44.17 -47.02 -26.46
N TRP A 15 -43.34 -47.57 -27.26
CA TRP A 15 -42.22 -46.89 -27.90
C TRP A 15 -42.74 -45.67 -28.63
N LEU A 16 -42.03 -44.57 -28.54
CA LEU A 16 -41.83 -43.44 -29.44
C LEU A 16 -41.82 -42.13 -28.67
N ALA A 17 -40.66 -41.68 -28.32
CA ALA A 17 -40.20 -40.31 -28.34
C ALA A 17 -38.76 -40.25 -27.81
N ALA A 18 -37.85 -40.90 -28.53
CA ALA A 18 -36.45 -40.59 -28.46
C ALA A 18 -36.19 -39.57 -29.59
N ALA A 19 -36.22 -38.29 -29.28
CA ALA A 19 -35.59 -37.26 -30.10
C ALA A 19 -35.54 -35.94 -29.32
N ALA A 20 -34.39 -35.32 -29.34
CA ALA A 20 -34.16 -33.92 -29.07
C ALA A 20 -34.14 -33.47 -27.58
N LEU A 21 -33.11 -33.90 -26.83
CA LEU A 21 -32.50 -33.03 -25.81
C LEU A 21 -30.98 -33.13 -25.92
N SER A 22 -30.49 -32.93 -27.15
CA SER A 22 -29.07 -32.69 -27.42
C SER A 22 -28.91 -31.21 -27.61
N GLY A 23 -28.24 -30.56 -26.72
CA GLY A 23 -27.75 -29.21 -26.99
C GLY A 23 -28.19 -28.18 -25.97
N LEU A 24 -27.42 -28.06 -24.94
CA LEU A 24 -27.02 -26.80 -24.28
C LEU A 24 -26.13 -27.14 -23.07
N LEU A 25 -25.12 -27.97 -23.32
CA LEU A 25 -23.87 -27.85 -22.57
C LEU A 25 -23.15 -26.67 -23.23
N ALA A 26 -23.54 -25.44 -22.85
CA ALA A 26 -22.69 -24.28 -23.02
C ALA A 26 -21.44 -24.57 -22.19
N ALA A 27 -20.42 -25.04 -22.89
CA ALA A 27 -19.09 -25.12 -22.37
C ALA A 27 -18.77 -23.71 -21.85
N CYS A 28 -18.69 -23.53 -20.53
CA CYS A 28 -17.91 -22.48 -19.94
C CYS A 28 -16.47 -22.77 -20.34
N ALA A 29 -16.09 -22.32 -21.53
CA ALA A 29 -14.69 -22.20 -21.86
C ALA A 29 -14.10 -21.27 -20.78
N PRO A 30 -13.05 -21.69 -20.05
CA PRO A 30 -12.33 -20.75 -19.19
C PRO A 30 -11.97 -19.59 -20.12
N MET A 31 -12.39 -18.37 -19.77
CA MET A 31 -11.86 -17.18 -20.43
C MET A 31 -10.33 -17.35 -20.38
N PRO A 32 -9.63 -17.17 -21.51
CA PRO A 32 -8.18 -17.13 -21.46
C PRO A 32 -7.86 -16.07 -20.42
N GLY A 33 -7.27 -16.53 -19.27
CA GLY A 33 -6.80 -15.64 -18.23
C GLY A 33 -5.97 -14.58 -18.94
N ALA A 34 -6.20 -13.32 -18.64
CA ALA A 34 -5.39 -12.26 -19.17
C ALA A 34 -3.93 -12.70 -18.98
N MET A 35 -3.22 -12.93 -20.08
CA MET A 35 -1.79 -13.24 -20.04
C MET A 35 -1.18 -12.14 -19.18
N PRO A 36 -0.37 -12.45 -18.19
CA PRO A 36 0.28 -11.41 -17.42
C PRO A 36 0.93 -10.47 -18.43
N SER A 37 0.61 -9.20 -18.36
CA SER A 37 1.18 -8.17 -19.23
C SER A 37 2.68 -8.40 -19.26
N SER A 38 3.26 -8.57 -20.44
CA SER A 38 4.71 -8.70 -20.61
C SER A 38 5.43 -7.39 -20.23
N ASP A 39 4.67 -6.32 -20.06
CA ASP A 39 5.13 -5.01 -19.64
C ASP A 39 5.25 -4.97 -18.10
N PRO A 40 6.47 -4.82 -17.55
CA PRO A 40 6.66 -4.77 -16.11
C PRO A 40 6.22 -3.45 -15.47
N LEU A 41 5.98 -2.40 -16.26
CA LEU A 41 5.67 -1.04 -15.82
C LEU A 41 4.44 -0.46 -16.53
N PRO A 42 3.26 -1.11 -16.41
CA PRO A 42 2.09 -0.77 -17.23
C PRO A 42 1.51 0.62 -16.96
N SER A 43 1.73 1.21 -15.77
CA SER A 43 1.29 2.58 -15.45
C SER A 43 2.27 3.67 -15.90
N TRP A 44 3.44 3.28 -16.40
CA TRP A 44 4.40 4.24 -16.94
C TRP A 44 4.03 4.63 -18.36
N ASN A 45 4.17 5.91 -18.70
CA ASN A 45 4.05 6.36 -20.07
C ASN A 45 5.15 5.73 -20.93
N GLU A 46 4.79 5.32 -22.15
CA GLU A 46 5.76 4.85 -23.12
C GLU A 46 6.79 5.94 -23.42
N GLY A 47 8.07 5.57 -23.46
CA GLY A 47 9.13 6.52 -23.78
C GLY A 47 10.46 6.19 -23.11
N ALA A 48 11.42 7.11 -23.28
CA ALA A 48 12.80 6.90 -22.90
C ALA A 48 13.01 6.62 -21.39
N ASN A 49 12.19 7.19 -20.51
CA ASN A 49 12.34 6.99 -19.07
C ASN A 49 11.96 5.57 -18.65
N LYS A 50 10.81 5.06 -19.12
CA LYS A 50 10.38 3.68 -18.92
C LYS A 50 11.42 2.71 -19.47
N GLN A 51 11.86 2.92 -20.70
CA GLN A 51 12.83 2.06 -21.35
C GLN A 51 14.16 2.01 -20.60
N ARG A 52 14.67 3.15 -20.12
CA ARG A 52 15.91 3.20 -19.33
C ARG A 52 15.85 2.37 -18.05
N ILE A 53 14.69 2.34 -17.37
CA ILE A 53 14.51 1.51 -16.18
C ILE A 53 14.60 0.03 -16.56
N ILE A 54 13.89 -0.37 -17.61
CA ILE A 54 13.88 -1.76 -18.10
C ILE A 54 15.28 -2.17 -18.56
N ASP A 55 15.94 -1.36 -19.38
CA ASP A 55 17.29 -1.62 -19.90
C ASP A 55 18.32 -1.74 -18.77
N PHE A 56 18.26 -0.85 -17.78
CA PHE A 56 19.14 -0.89 -16.61
C PHE A 56 18.97 -2.20 -15.84
N VAL A 57 17.75 -2.55 -15.48
CA VAL A 57 17.47 -3.77 -14.72
C VAL A 57 17.93 -5.00 -15.51
N HIS A 58 17.64 -5.04 -16.82
CA HIS A 58 18.09 -6.12 -17.68
C HIS A 58 19.62 -6.21 -17.74
N ALA A 59 20.33 -5.08 -17.92
CA ALA A 59 21.78 -5.05 -18.02
C ALA A 59 22.47 -5.61 -16.77
N VAL A 60 21.98 -5.21 -15.57
CA VAL A 60 22.59 -5.62 -14.30
C VAL A 60 22.12 -6.99 -13.81
N SER A 61 21.03 -7.54 -14.37
CA SER A 61 20.51 -8.85 -13.98
C SER A 61 20.88 -10.00 -14.92
N SER A 62 21.39 -9.70 -16.12
CA SER A 62 21.74 -10.72 -17.13
C SER A 62 23.11 -11.36 -16.82
N GLU A 63 23.10 -12.63 -16.42
CA GLU A 63 24.32 -13.40 -16.15
C GLU A 63 25.26 -13.38 -17.37
N GLY A 64 26.56 -13.19 -17.12
CA GLY A 64 27.58 -13.11 -18.15
C GLY A 64 27.62 -11.77 -18.90
N GLY A 65 26.71 -10.87 -18.63
CA GLY A 65 26.75 -9.49 -19.13
C GLY A 65 27.89 -8.68 -18.51
N LYS A 66 28.36 -7.67 -19.23
CA LYS A 66 29.46 -6.80 -18.75
C LYS A 66 29.11 -5.99 -17.52
N ASP A 67 27.80 -5.70 -17.32
CA ASP A 67 27.27 -4.87 -16.24
C ASP A 67 26.56 -5.73 -15.16
N TYR A 68 26.74 -7.07 -15.22
CA TYR A 68 26.09 -7.98 -14.28
C TYR A 68 26.51 -7.71 -12.85
N VAL A 69 25.50 -7.65 -11.98
CA VAL A 69 25.65 -7.52 -10.53
C VAL A 69 25.03 -8.76 -9.88
N ALA A 70 25.73 -9.39 -8.95
CA ALA A 70 25.22 -10.55 -8.24
C ALA A 70 23.97 -10.17 -7.39
N PRO A 71 22.95 -11.06 -7.26
CA PRO A 71 21.71 -10.72 -6.56
C PRO A 71 21.89 -10.19 -5.13
N GLU A 72 22.87 -10.69 -4.40
CA GLU A 72 23.21 -10.23 -3.04
C GLU A 72 23.69 -8.79 -2.97
N GLU A 73 24.21 -8.26 -4.08
CA GLU A 73 24.72 -6.89 -4.22
C GLU A 73 23.71 -5.94 -4.85
N ARG A 74 22.56 -6.44 -5.36
CA ARG A 74 21.51 -5.60 -5.97
C ARG A 74 20.72 -4.89 -4.90
N ILE A 75 21.03 -3.61 -4.68
CA ILE A 75 20.37 -2.73 -3.73
C ILE A 75 19.79 -1.54 -4.49
N ALA A 76 18.51 -1.23 -4.21
CA ALA A 76 17.87 -0.02 -4.68
C ALA A 76 17.30 0.76 -3.51
N VAL A 77 17.58 2.06 -3.48
CA VAL A 77 17.13 2.97 -2.43
C VAL A 77 16.21 4.02 -3.01
N PHE A 78 15.20 4.39 -2.24
CA PHE A 78 14.18 5.37 -2.65
C PHE A 78 13.97 6.38 -1.54
N ASP A 79 13.82 7.63 -1.90
CA ASP A 79 13.18 8.58 -1.01
C ASP A 79 11.68 8.23 -0.87
N ASN A 80 11.03 8.75 0.15
CA ASN A 80 9.65 8.43 0.46
C ASN A 80 8.70 9.55 0.01
N ASP A 81 8.80 10.71 0.66
CA ASP A 81 7.88 11.83 0.44
C ASP A 81 8.07 12.44 -0.95
N GLY A 82 6.99 12.52 -1.73
CA GLY A 82 7.05 12.98 -3.12
C GLY A 82 7.65 11.98 -4.12
N THR A 83 8.13 10.82 -3.66
CA THR A 83 8.74 9.76 -4.48
C THR A 83 7.91 8.48 -4.49
N LEU A 84 7.67 7.89 -3.33
CA LEU A 84 6.85 6.67 -3.21
C LEU A 84 5.40 6.99 -2.89
N TRP A 85 5.15 8.03 -2.12
CA TRP A 85 3.82 8.54 -1.84
C TRP A 85 3.74 10.07 -1.94
N ALA A 86 2.52 10.62 -1.88
CA ALA A 86 2.30 12.05 -1.96
C ALA A 86 2.81 12.79 -0.70
N GLU A 87 3.19 14.06 -0.88
CA GLU A 87 3.72 14.91 0.19
C GLU A 87 2.94 16.22 0.37
N GLN A 88 2.01 16.53 -0.54
CA GLN A 88 1.28 17.80 -0.51
C GLN A 88 -0.03 17.69 0.28
N PRO A 89 -0.46 18.76 0.99
CA PRO A 89 0.17 20.10 1.09
C PRO A 89 1.31 20.16 2.10
N MET A 90 1.60 19.09 2.83
CA MET A 90 2.72 18.92 3.76
C MET A 90 2.99 17.44 3.98
N TYR A 91 4.16 17.11 4.51
CA TYR A 91 4.58 15.75 4.82
C TYR A 91 3.58 15.03 5.72
N PHE A 92 3.30 13.77 5.43
CA PHE A 92 2.27 13.01 6.14
C PHE A 92 2.61 12.78 7.61
N GLN A 93 3.88 12.65 7.95
CA GLN A 93 4.33 12.60 9.34
C GLN A 93 3.94 13.88 10.11
N PHE A 94 3.90 15.03 9.43
CA PHE A 94 3.49 16.25 10.08
C PHE A 94 1.98 16.28 10.36
N PHE A 95 1.14 15.73 9.48
CA PHE A 95 -0.28 15.52 9.80
C PHE A 95 -0.47 14.62 11.02
N PHE A 96 0.32 13.54 11.11
CA PHE A 96 0.33 12.69 12.30
C PHE A 96 0.66 13.51 13.56
N ALA A 97 1.72 14.32 13.53
CA ALA A 97 2.11 15.16 14.67
C ALA A 97 1.01 16.17 15.07
N LEU A 98 0.33 16.79 14.09
CA LEU A 98 -0.80 17.68 14.35
C LEU A 98 -1.96 16.98 15.06
N ASP A 99 -2.32 15.80 14.58
CA ASP A 99 -3.41 15.03 15.16
C ASP A 99 -3.02 14.50 16.55
N ARG A 100 -1.76 14.15 16.74
CA ARG A 100 -1.22 13.73 18.04
C ARG A 100 -1.24 14.87 19.06
N VAL A 101 -0.87 16.11 18.68
CA VAL A 101 -0.99 17.31 19.55
C VAL A 101 -2.44 17.50 19.99
N LYS A 102 -3.42 17.37 19.07
CA LYS A 102 -4.84 17.48 19.41
C LYS A 102 -5.27 16.38 20.38
N ALA A 103 -4.84 15.14 20.16
CA ALA A 103 -5.18 14.00 21.01
C ALA A 103 -4.62 14.15 22.43
N LEU A 104 -3.44 14.74 22.57
CA LEU A 104 -2.77 14.95 23.86
C LEU A 104 -3.18 16.24 24.59
N ALA A 105 -3.88 17.16 23.92
CA ALA A 105 -4.19 18.49 24.43
C ALA A 105 -4.97 18.51 25.77
N ALA A 106 -5.79 17.48 26.03
CA ALA A 106 -6.49 17.34 27.30
C ALA A 106 -5.55 17.03 28.48
N GLN A 107 -4.42 16.39 28.21
CA GLN A 107 -3.39 16.03 29.18
C GLN A 107 -2.38 17.18 29.38
N HIS A 108 -2.38 18.15 28.48
CA HIS A 108 -1.47 19.29 28.42
C HIS A 108 -2.22 20.62 28.34
N PRO A 109 -2.96 21.02 29.40
CA PRO A 109 -3.75 22.25 29.38
C PRO A 109 -2.92 23.52 29.16
N GLU A 110 -1.63 23.50 29.51
CA GLU A 110 -0.67 24.59 29.29
C GLU A 110 -0.44 24.86 27.79
N TRP A 111 -0.64 23.88 26.91
CA TRP A 111 -0.44 24.05 25.46
C TRP A 111 -1.38 25.07 24.83
N ARG A 112 -2.50 25.37 25.47
CA ARG A 112 -3.45 26.41 24.99
C ARG A 112 -2.83 27.80 24.95
N ASN A 113 -1.79 28.02 25.78
CA ASN A 113 -1.14 29.32 25.94
C ASN A 113 0.37 29.27 25.61
N LYS A 114 0.87 28.14 25.15
CA LYS A 114 2.29 27.95 24.85
C LYS A 114 2.50 27.68 23.36
N GLU A 115 3.29 28.51 22.67
CA GLU A 115 3.74 28.22 21.31
C GLU A 115 4.77 27.06 21.30
N PRO A 116 4.79 26.23 20.25
CA PRO A 116 3.97 26.27 19.02
C PRO A 116 2.59 25.65 19.15
N PHE A 117 2.26 25.01 20.27
CA PHE A 117 1.04 24.22 20.45
C PHE A 117 -0.22 25.08 20.42
N ALA A 118 -0.17 26.31 20.97
CA ALA A 118 -1.31 27.22 20.98
C ALA A 118 -1.83 27.52 19.55
N SER A 119 -0.90 27.78 18.63
CA SER A 119 -1.21 27.99 17.22
C SER A 119 -1.67 26.72 16.52
N LEU A 120 -1.05 25.55 16.81
CA LEU A 120 -1.49 24.27 16.26
C LEU A 120 -2.92 23.91 16.67
N LEU A 121 -3.27 24.10 17.93
CA LEU A 121 -4.63 23.83 18.43
C LEU A 121 -5.69 24.73 17.81
N LYS A 122 -5.31 25.93 17.34
CA LYS A 122 -6.16 26.84 16.56
C LYS A 122 -6.18 26.51 15.07
N GLY A 123 -5.35 25.57 14.60
CA GLY A 123 -5.19 25.23 13.19
C GLY A 123 -4.28 26.16 12.39
N ASP A 124 -3.57 27.08 13.06
CA ASP A 124 -2.62 27.99 12.42
C ASP A 124 -1.21 27.37 12.37
N VAL A 125 -1.01 26.48 11.39
CA VAL A 125 0.26 25.81 11.17
C VAL A 125 1.38 26.78 10.84
N LYS A 126 1.08 27.86 10.11
CA LYS A 126 2.07 28.86 9.73
C LYS A 126 2.61 29.60 10.96
N ALA A 127 1.74 30.02 11.83
CA ALA A 127 2.16 30.67 13.09
C ALA A 127 2.92 29.70 14.00
N ALA A 128 2.47 28.45 14.11
CA ALA A 128 3.16 27.43 14.90
C ALA A 128 4.60 27.20 14.43
N LEU A 129 4.85 27.23 13.12
CA LEU A 129 6.16 27.02 12.54
C LEU A 129 7.00 28.30 12.42
N ALA A 130 6.48 29.47 12.85
CA ALA A 130 7.24 30.72 12.80
C ALA A 130 8.53 30.70 13.64
N GLY A 131 8.62 29.83 14.67
CA GLY A 131 9.82 29.57 15.46
C GLY A 131 10.88 28.71 14.76
N GLY A 132 10.64 28.32 13.49
CA GLY A 132 11.55 27.53 12.67
C GLY A 132 11.84 26.13 13.23
N GLU A 133 13.10 25.71 13.12
CA GLU A 133 13.58 24.38 13.56
C GLU A 133 13.27 24.08 15.02
N ARG A 134 13.40 25.08 15.89
CA ARG A 134 13.10 24.92 17.31
C ARG A 134 11.64 24.55 17.56
N ALA A 135 10.71 25.23 16.89
CA ALA A 135 9.28 24.93 17.01
C ALA A 135 8.96 23.52 16.47
N MET A 136 9.58 23.14 15.37
CA MET A 136 9.46 21.79 14.80
C MET A 136 9.97 20.74 15.81
N LEU A 137 11.15 20.95 16.39
CA LEU A 137 11.71 20.04 17.39
C LEU A 137 10.80 19.91 18.62
N GLU A 138 10.25 21.01 19.13
CA GLU A 138 9.30 20.96 20.27
C GLU A 138 8.06 20.13 19.95
N ILE A 139 7.50 20.27 18.72
CA ILE A 139 6.37 19.45 18.26
C ILE A 139 6.74 17.97 18.17
N VAL A 140 7.88 17.67 17.55
CA VAL A 140 8.35 16.28 17.40
C VAL A 140 8.59 15.65 18.77
N MET A 141 9.31 16.34 19.67
CA MET A 141 9.56 15.83 21.02
C MET A 141 8.28 15.54 21.79
N ALA A 142 7.29 16.44 21.71
CA ALA A 142 6.01 16.27 22.40
C ALA A 142 5.16 15.12 21.86
N THR A 143 5.33 14.76 20.61
CA THR A 143 4.48 13.78 19.91
C THR A 143 5.14 12.42 19.69
N HIS A 144 6.47 12.35 19.75
CA HIS A 144 7.25 11.13 19.42
C HIS A 144 8.09 10.61 20.60
N ALA A 145 8.37 11.43 21.63
CA ALA A 145 9.21 11.01 22.75
C ALA A 145 8.40 10.52 23.96
N GLY A 146 9.11 9.87 24.90
CA GLY A 146 8.53 9.43 26.17
C GLY A 146 7.79 8.11 26.13
N MET A 147 7.93 7.34 25.06
CA MET A 147 7.33 6.02 24.87
C MET A 147 8.33 5.06 24.23
N THR A 148 8.05 3.76 24.29
CA THR A 148 8.83 2.75 23.57
C THR A 148 8.57 2.80 22.07
N THR A 149 9.45 2.19 21.28
CA THR A 149 9.27 2.05 19.83
C THR A 149 8.00 1.27 19.48
N ASP A 150 7.67 0.23 20.25
CA ASP A 150 6.46 -0.58 20.04
C ASP A 150 5.18 0.22 20.32
N GLU A 151 5.14 1.00 21.41
CA GLU A 151 4.04 1.90 21.70
C GLU A 151 3.87 2.96 20.61
N PHE A 152 4.97 3.52 20.12
CA PHE A 152 4.94 4.49 19.04
C PHE A 152 4.43 3.86 17.73
N ALA A 153 4.93 2.67 17.38
CA ALA A 153 4.48 1.94 16.19
C ALA A 153 2.99 1.63 16.23
N GLN A 154 2.46 1.23 17.40
CA GLN A 154 1.01 1.01 17.57
C GLN A 154 0.21 2.29 17.33
N ILE A 155 0.64 3.42 17.93
CA ILE A 155 -0.03 4.71 17.76
C ILE A 155 -0.03 5.17 16.31
N VAL A 156 1.09 5.01 15.61
CA VAL A 156 1.20 5.34 14.18
C VAL A 156 0.32 4.40 13.35
N GLY A 157 0.33 3.10 13.63
CA GLY A 157 -0.51 2.12 12.95
C GLY A 157 -2.00 2.43 13.08
N ASP A 158 -2.48 2.72 14.28
CA ASP A 158 -3.87 3.11 14.54
C ASP A 158 -4.26 4.40 13.80
N TRP A 159 -3.37 5.39 13.78
CA TRP A 159 -3.56 6.60 13.01
C TRP A 159 -3.60 6.32 11.51
N ALA A 160 -2.65 5.57 10.98
CA ALA A 160 -2.57 5.24 9.56
C ALA A 160 -3.81 4.45 9.06
N ALA A 161 -4.38 3.61 9.93
CA ALA A 161 -5.58 2.84 9.60
C ALA A 161 -6.82 3.71 9.43
N THR A 162 -6.89 4.87 10.09
CA THR A 162 -8.13 5.66 10.18
C THR A 162 -8.00 7.08 9.64
N ALA A 163 -6.84 7.71 9.76
CA ALA A 163 -6.61 9.09 9.37
C ALA A 163 -6.75 9.29 7.86
N ARG A 164 -7.32 10.44 7.49
CA ARG A 164 -7.59 10.77 6.10
C ARG A 164 -7.00 12.11 5.72
N HIS A 165 -6.43 12.15 4.55
CA HIS A 165 -5.90 13.37 3.97
C HIS A 165 -7.00 14.45 3.86
N PRO A 166 -6.74 15.69 4.27
CA PRO A 166 -7.79 16.73 4.40
C PRO A 166 -8.45 17.10 3.08
N THR A 167 -7.74 17.00 1.96
CA THR A 167 -8.24 17.35 0.63
C THR A 167 -8.84 16.14 -0.09
N THR A 168 -8.06 15.05 -0.24
CA THR A 168 -8.47 13.89 -1.03
C THR A 168 -9.43 12.96 -0.32
N LYS A 169 -9.52 13.04 1.02
CA LYS A 169 -10.30 12.14 1.90
C LYS A 169 -9.86 10.67 1.87
N ARG A 170 -8.80 10.35 1.15
CA ARG A 170 -8.17 9.01 1.14
C ARG A 170 -7.36 8.81 2.41
N ARG A 171 -7.18 7.56 2.84
CA ARG A 171 -6.17 7.25 3.87
C ARG A 171 -4.79 7.63 3.36
N PHE A 172 -3.91 8.03 4.26
CA PHE A 172 -2.55 8.42 3.86
C PHE A 172 -1.81 7.24 3.20
N THR A 173 -1.98 6.02 3.71
CA THR A 173 -1.39 4.80 3.15
C THR A 173 -1.93 4.42 1.76
N GLU A 174 -3.05 5.00 1.33
CA GLU A 174 -3.58 4.81 -0.03
C GLU A 174 -3.05 5.84 -1.04
N MET A 175 -2.23 6.79 -0.58
CA MET A 175 -1.72 7.89 -1.42
C MET A 175 -0.33 7.58 -1.98
N VAL A 176 -0.06 6.31 -2.25
CA VAL A 176 1.14 5.83 -2.91
C VAL A 176 1.05 5.99 -4.43
N TYR A 177 2.18 6.17 -5.08
CA TYR A 177 2.26 6.29 -6.54
C TYR A 177 2.30 4.91 -7.19
N GLN A 178 1.22 4.54 -7.89
CA GLN A 178 1.12 3.25 -8.59
C GLN A 178 2.33 2.96 -9.50
N PRO A 179 2.84 3.90 -10.30
CA PRO A 179 4.04 3.64 -11.11
C PRO A 179 5.26 3.24 -10.28
N MET A 180 5.39 3.78 -9.06
CA MET A 180 6.52 3.43 -8.19
C MET A 180 6.37 2.06 -7.53
N LEU A 181 5.14 1.64 -7.20
CA LEU A 181 4.87 0.28 -6.75
C LEU A 181 5.25 -0.76 -7.82
N GLU A 182 5.03 -0.44 -9.09
CA GLU A 182 5.45 -1.29 -10.22
C GLU A 182 6.97 -1.39 -10.32
N VAL A 183 7.68 -0.26 -10.17
CA VAL A 183 9.15 -0.25 -10.14
C VAL A 183 9.68 -1.10 -8.98
N LEU A 184 9.14 -0.94 -7.77
CA LEU A 184 9.54 -1.75 -6.61
C LEU A 184 9.31 -3.24 -6.87
N SER A 185 8.15 -3.60 -7.42
CA SER A 185 7.82 -5.00 -7.75
C SER A 185 8.73 -5.55 -8.83
N TYR A 186 9.00 -4.76 -9.87
CA TYR A 186 9.88 -5.17 -10.96
C TYR A 186 11.33 -5.37 -10.49
N LEU A 187 11.85 -4.47 -9.66
CA LEU A 187 13.18 -4.60 -9.06
C LEU A 187 13.29 -5.86 -8.19
N ARG A 188 12.31 -6.08 -7.30
CA ARG A 188 12.28 -7.26 -6.42
C ARG A 188 12.21 -8.55 -7.22
N ALA A 189 11.42 -8.60 -8.29
CA ALA A 189 11.33 -9.74 -9.21
C ALA A 189 12.67 -10.04 -9.91
N ASN A 190 13.55 -9.04 -10.01
CA ASN A 190 14.90 -9.16 -10.58
C ASN A 190 16.00 -9.24 -9.49
N GLY A 191 15.66 -9.65 -8.27
CA GLY A 191 16.61 -9.93 -7.19
C GLY A 191 17.14 -8.70 -6.45
N PHE A 192 16.55 -7.53 -6.61
CA PHE A 192 16.93 -6.36 -5.84
C PHE A 192 16.33 -6.38 -4.43
N LYS A 193 17.11 -5.94 -3.46
CA LYS A 193 16.63 -5.50 -2.15
C LYS A 193 16.26 -4.01 -2.23
N THR A 194 15.04 -3.67 -1.85
CA THR A 194 14.56 -2.27 -1.91
C THR A 194 14.47 -1.68 -0.51
N PHE A 195 14.95 -0.46 -0.35
CA PHE A 195 14.96 0.26 0.93
C PHE A 195 14.42 1.68 0.75
N ILE A 196 13.74 2.19 1.79
CA ILE A 196 13.42 3.60 1.90
C ILE A 196 14.56 4.29 2.64
N VAL A 197 15.08 5.39 2.08
CA VAL A 197 16.06 6.28 2.69
C VAL A 197 15.46 7.68 2.67
N SER A 198 15.03 8.17 3.81
CA SER A 198 14.30 9.43 3.96
C SER A 198 14.82 10.24 5.13
N GLY A 199 14.67 11.56 5.09
CA GLY A 199 14.89 12.46 6.22
C GLY A 199 13.78 12.43 7.27
N GLY A 200 12.67 11.71 7.01
CA GLY A 200 11.58 11.51 7.97
C GLY A 200 11.90 10.56 9.12
N GLY A 201 10.97 10.42 10.06
CA GLY A 201 11.13 9.55 11.22
C GLY A 201 11.08 8.07 10.84
N ILE A 202 12.18 7.34 11.11
CA ILE A 202 12.30 5.92 10.77
C ILE A 202 11.20 5.08 11.43
N GLU A 203 10.88 5.32 12.70
CA GLU A 203 9.87 4.55 13.43
C GLU A 203 8.45 4.89 12.94
N PHE A 204 8.21 6.10 12.44
CA PHE A 204 6.95 6.44 11.78
C PHE A 204 6.77 5.62 10.50
N MET A 205 7.81 5.51 9.68
CA MET A 205 7.76 4.75 8.42
C MET A 205 7.63 3.24 8.66
N ARG A 206 8.36 2.67 9.62
CA ARG A 206 8.32 1.24 9.93
C ARG A 206 6.93 0.73 10.29
N ALA A 207 6.10 1.56 10.89
CA ALA A 207 4.76 1.16 11.31
C ALA A 207 3.81 0.83 10.13
N TRP A 208 4.12 1.23 8.90
CA TRP A 208 3.24 1.02 7.73
C TRP A 208 3.98 0.62 6.45
N ALA A 209 5.31 0.69 6.39
CA ALA A 209 6.07 0.51 5.14
C ALA A 209 5.98 -0.91 4.55
N ASP A 210 5.64 -1.91 5.37
CA ASP A 210 5.49 -3.30 4.95
C ASP A 210 4.06 -3.67 4.51
N GLN A 211 3.11 -2.73 4.54
CA GLN A 211 1.73 -2.92 4.09
C GLN A 211 1.62 -2.76 2.57
#